data_5b99b89a59062ffb44825ad086c8fc14
#
_entry.id   5b99b89a59062ffb44825ad086c8fc14
#
_cell.length_a   1.000
_cell.length_b   1.000
_cell.length_c   1.000
_cell.angle_alpha   90.00
_cell.angle_beta   90.00
_cell.angle_gamma   90.00
#
_symmetry.space_group_name_H-M   'P 1'
#
loop_
_entity.id
_entity.type
_entity.pdbx_description
1 polymer ?
#
loop_
_entity_poly.entity_id
_entity_poly.type
_entity_poly.pdbx_seq_one_letter_code
_entity_poly.pdbx_strand_id
1 'polypeptide(L)'
;MTVRIEKEGNVWTIIHSRPEARNAMDPESADDLTSAFLDFDASSSADVAVFWGEGGSFCSGWDLKYVSTLDKQYPLQELDIPKDSGERGNGGDIPRGPLGPSRLELDKPVIAAVAGPAVAGGMELAL
;
A
#
# COMPACT_ATOMS: atom_id res chain seq x y z
N MET A 1 -12.95 6.35 0.37
CA MET A 1 -11.90 5.64 -0.38
C MET A 1 -10.62 6.49 -0.36
N THR A 2 -9.54 5.93 0.09
CA THR A 2 -8.28 6.66 0.30
C THR A 2 -7.26 6.42 -0.82
N VAL A 3 -7.56 5.51 -1.74
CA VAL A 3 -6.69 5.19 -2.87
C VAL A 3 -7.43 5.44 -4.18
N ARG A 4 -6.77 6.09 -5.11
CA ARG A 4 -7.26 6.24 -6.48
C ARG A 4 -6.15 5.96 -7.48
N ILE A 5 -6.53 5.64 -8.69
CA ILE A 5 -5.62 5.39 -9.79
C ILE A 5 -5.91 6.40 -10.90
N GLU A 6 -4.89 7.10 -11.33
CA GLU A 6 -4.93 7.94 -12.52
C GLU A 6 -4.11 7.28 -13.63
N LYS A 7 -4.67 7.21 -14.82
CA LYS A 7 -4.06 6.52 -15.96
C LYS A 7 -3.77 7.52 -17.06
N GLU A 8 -2.54 7.57 -17.50
CA GLU A 8 -2.10 8.36 -18.64
C GLU A 8 -1.28 7.49 -19.59
N GLY A 9 -1.93 7.01 -20.63
CA GLY A 9 -1.33 6.01 -21.51
C GLY A 9 -1.00 4.74 -20.74
N ASN A 10 0.25 4.30 -20.83
CA ASN A 10 0.77 3.12 -20.13
C ASN A 10 1.34 3.40 -18.74
N VAL A 11 1.23 4.64 -18.26
CA VAL A 11 1.67 5.04 -16.93
C VAL A 11 0.47 5.14 -15.99
N TRP A 12 0.51 4.40 -14.90
CA TRP A 12 -0.49 4.49 -13.85
C TRP A 12 0.10 5.24 -12.65
N THR A 13 -0.65 6.20 -12.14
CA THR A 13 -0.33 6.84 -10.87
C THR A 13 -1.27 6.31 -9.81
N ILE A 14 -0.69 5.61 -8.84
CA ILE A 14 -1.42 5.09 -7.68
C ILE A 14 -1.24 6.07 -6.54
N ILE A 15 -2.35 6.63 -6.08
CA ILE A 15 -2.36 7.76 -5.16
C ILE A 15 -3.01 7.34 -3.86
N HIS A 16 -2.27 7.48 -2.76
CA HIS A 16 -2.81 7.36 -1.42
C HIS A 16 -3.08 8.75 -0.85
N SER A 17 -4.31 8.98 -0.39
CA SER A 17 -4.77 10.29 0.08
C SER A 17 -5.54 10.17 1.39
N ARG A 18 -4.83 10.37 2.49
CA ARG A 18 -5.33 10.62 3.84
C ARG A 18 -4.56 11.78 4.45
N PRO A 19 -4.66 12.99 3.89
CA PRO A 19 -3.83 14.11 4.32
C PRO A 19 -4.03 14.50 5.78
N GLU A 20 -5.24 14.33 6.32
CA GLU A 20 -5.57 14.57 7.72
C GLU A 20 -4.79 13.66 8.68
N ALA A 21 -4.36 12.50 8.21
CA ALA A 21 -3.55 11.54 8.96
C ALA A 21 -2.10 11.49 8.47
N ARG A 22 -1.66 12.45 7.67
CA ARG A 22 -0.34 12.46 7.01
C ARG A 22 -0.05 11.17 6.25
N ASN A 23 -1.07 10.66 5.58
CA ASN A 23 -1.05 9.40 4.85
C ASN A 23 -0.64 8.19 5.70
N ALA A 24 -0.98 8.21 6.99
CA ALA A 24 -0.87 7.02 7.82
C ALA A 24 -1.74 5.89 7.25
N MET A 25 -1.23 4.67 7.37
CA MET A 25 -1.87 3.48 6.83
C MET A 25 -2.77 2.83 7.86
N ASP A 26 -4.03 2.62 7.50
CA ASP A 26 -4.95 1.74 8.19
C ASP A 26 -5.24 0.49 7.34
N PRO A 27 -5.91 -0.54 7.87
CA PRO A 27 -6.16 -1.77 7.11
C PRO A 27 -6.95 -1.55 5.82
N GLU A 28 -7.93 -0.67 5.82
CA GLU A 28 -8.71 -0.35 4.63
C GLU A 28 -7.83 0.23 3.52
N SER A 29 -7.01 1.21 3.86
CA SER A 29 -6.06 1.78 2.90
C SER A 29 -5.02 0.77 2.44
N ALA A 30 -4.56 -0.10 3.32
CA ALA A 30 -3.62 -1.16 2.97
C ALA A 30 -4.22 -2.17 1.99
N ASP A 31 -5.47 -2.54 2.17
CA ASP A 31 -6.19 -3.43 1.26
C ASP A 31 -6.44 -2.76 -0.09
N ASP A 32 -6.87 -1.50 -0.08
CA ASP A 32 -7.09 -0.72 -1.29
C ASP A 32 -5.79 -0.54 -2.10
N LEU A 33 -4.68 -0.24 -1.44
CA LEU A 33 -3.37 -0.15 -2.09
C LEU A 33 -2.92 -1.48 -2.67
N THR A 34 -3.07 -2.55 -1.92
CA THR A 34 -2.73 -3.90 -2.39
C THR A 34 -3.49 -4.22 -3.66
N SER A 35 -4.80 -4.00 -3.66
CA SER A 35 -5.65 -4.21 -4.83
C SER A 35 -5.21 -3.36 -6.02
N ALA A 36 -4.90 -2.09 -5.80
CA ALA A 36 -4.45 -1.18 -6.85
C ALA A 36 -3.14 -1.66 -7.50
N PHE A 37 -2.16 -2.11 -6.70
CA PHE A 37 -0.91 -2.63 -7.23
C PHE A 37 -1.08 -3.95 -7.97
N LEU A 38 -1.95 -4.82 -7.51
CA LEU A 38 -2.26 -6.08 -8.20
C LEU A 38 -2.96 -5.84 -9.54
N ASP A 39 -3.92 -4.92 -9.57
CA ASP A 39 -4.61 -4.53 -10.79
C ASP A 39 -3.64 -3.93 -11.81
N PHE A 40 -2.72 -3.09 -11.34
CA PHE A 40 -1.66 -2.55 -12.18
C PHE A 40 -0.79 -3.64 -12.77
N ASP A 41 -0.31 -4.55 -11.95
CA ASP A 41 0.61 -5.62 -12.38
C ASP A 41 -0.05 -6.58 -13.37
N ALA A 42 -1.34 -6.82 -13.21
CA ALA A 42 -2.13 -7.69 -14.09
C ALA A 42 -2.58 -7.00 -15.39
N SER A 43 -2.54 -5.68 -15.49
CA SER A 43 -3.05 -4.95 -16.64
C SER A 43 -2.11 -5.02 -17.84
N SER A 44 -2.63 -5.45 -18.98
CA SER A 44 -1.86 -5.45 -20.23
C SER A 44 -1.59 -4.05 -20.79
N SER A 45 -2.31 -3.03 -20.31
CA SER A 45 -2.18 -1.64 -20.76
C SER A 45 -1.25 -0.80 -19.90
N ALA A 46 -0.77 -1.32 -18.78
CA ALA A 46 0.12 -0.62 -17.87
C ALA A 46 1.54 -1.16 -17.97
N ASP A 47 2.53 -0.27 -18.08
CA ASP A 47 3.94 -0.65 -18.14
C ASP A 47 4.69 -0.22 -16.88
N VAL A 48 4.29 0.88 -16.28
CA VAL A 48 4.95 1.45 -15.09
C VAL A 48 3.93 2.13 -14.19
N ALA A 49 4.13 2.04 -12.90
CA ALA A 49 3.36 2.81 -11.92
C ALA A 49 4.22 3.84 -11.21
N VAL A 50 3.60 4.96 -10.91
CA VAL A 50 4.11 5.96 -9.97
C VAL A 50 3.29 5.84 -8.69
N PHE A 51 3.93 5.69 -7.56
CA PHE A 51 3.27 5.66 -6.26
C PHE A 51 3.50 6.96 -5.53
N TRP A 52 2.43 7.67 -5.22
CA TRP A 52 2.45 9.00 -4.65
C TRP A 52 1.51 9.15 -3.46
N GLY A 53 1.98 9.85 -2.44
CA GLY A 53 1.16 10.28 -1.31
C GLY A 53 0.74 11.75 -1.49
N GLU A 54 -0.56 11.99 -1.53
CA GLU A 54 -1.10 13.34 -1.69
C GLU A 54 -1.10 14.13 -0.38
N GLY A 55 -0.89 15.44 -0.45
CA GLY A 55 -1.06 16.32 0.69
C GLY A 55 0.20 16.63 1.51
N GLY A 56 1.38 16.44 0.94
CA GLY A 56 2.64 16.91 1.53
C GLY A 56 3.38 15.88 2.38
N SER A 57 2.85 14.69 2.56
CA SER A 57 3.55 13.55 3.18
C SER A 57 3.39 12.34 2.27
N PHE A 58 4.46 11.56 2.12
CA PHE A 58 4.35 10.29 1.38
C PHE A 58 3.58 9.27 2.21
N CYS A 59 4.09 8.91 3.36
CA CYS A 59 3.43 8.02 4.32
C CYS A 59 4.11 8.13 5.69
N SER A 60 3.33 8.25 6.74
CA SER A 60 3.84 8.33 8.11
C SER A 60 3.88 6.99 8.85
N GLY A 61 3.64 5.88 8.13
CA GLY A 61 3.61 4.55 8.69
C GLY A 61 2.21 4.12 9.13
N TRP A 62 2.12 3.23 10.10
CA TRP A 62 0.84 2.78 10.61
C TRP A 62 0.06 3.88 11.33
N ASP A 63 -1.26 3.87 11.15
CA ASP A 63 -2.16 4.72 11.90
C ASP A 63 -2.18 4.30 13.38
N LEU A 64 -1.57 5.11 14.23
CA LEU A 64 -1.45 4.82 15.66
C LEU A 64 -2.81 4.81 16.37
N LYS A 65 -3.80 5.54 15.85
CA LYS A 65 -5.17 5.48 16.38
C LYS A 65 -5.77 4.11 16.15
N TYR A 66 -5.55 3.57 14.95
CA TYR A 66 -5.98 2.20 14.66
C TYR A 66 -5.23 1.19 15.54
N VAL A 67 -3.90 1.28 15.60
CA VAL A 67 -3.07 0.37 16.41
C VAL A 67 -3.51 0.36 17.87
N SER A 68 -3.94 1.50 18.41
CA SER A 68 -4.42 1.58 19.79
C SER A 68 -5.73 0.82 20.04
N THR A 69 -6.44 0.45 19.00
CA THR A 69 -7.69 -0.35 19.10
C THR A 69 -7.46 -1.85 19.06
N LEU A 70 -6.25 -2.28 18.70
CA LEU A 70 -5.93 -3.69 18.60
C LEU A 70 -5.85 -4.37 19.96
N ASP A 71 -6.14 -5.66 20.00
CA ASP A 71 -5.95 -6.47 21.19
C ASP A 71 -4.46 -6.48 21.56
N LYS A 72 -4.16 -6.10 22.78
CA LYS A 72 -2.78 -6.05 23.29
C LYS A 72 -2.08 -7.41 23.29
N GLN A 73 -2.83 -8.50 23.13
CA GLN A 73 -2.26 -9.83 23.16
C GLN A 73 -1.53 -10.20 21.88
N TYR A 74 -1.99 -9.71 20.70
CA TYR A 74 -1.42 -10.07 19.40
C TYR A 74 -1.34 -8.92 18.39
N PRO A 75 -0.92 -7.71 18.77
CA PRO A 75 -1.02 -6.55 17.88
C PRO A 75 -0.19 -6.71 16.61
N LEU A 76 0.99 -7.31 16.72
CA LEU A 76 1.89 -7.47 15.57
C LEU A 76 1.40 -8.56 14.60
N GLN A 77 0.74 -9.58 15.11
CA GLN A 77 0.18 -10.62 14.25
C GLN A 77 -0.98 -10.12 13.39
N GLU A 78 -1.79 -9.20 13.93
CA GLU A 78 -2.88 -8.59 13.18
C GLU A 78 -2.38 -7.59 12.14
N LEU A 79 -1.22 -7.00 12.37
CA LEU A 79 -0.57 -6.08 11.45
C LEU A 79 0.25 -6.79 10.37
N ASP A 80 0.52 -8.05 10.56
CA ASP A 80 1.39 -8.83 9.69
C ASP A 80 0.59 -9.43 8.51
N ILE A 81 1.08 -10.51 7.97
CA ILE A 81 0.45 -11.20 6.85
C ILE A 81 -0.93 -11.71 7.28
N PRO A 82 -1.99 -11.51 6.51
CA PRO A 82 -3.29 -12.09 6.81
C PRO A 82 -3.18 -13.60 7.05
N LYS A 83 -3.96 -14.12 7.97
CA LYS A 83 -3.93 -15.56 8.33
C LYS A 83 -4.13 -16.48 7.12
N ASP A 84 -4.90 -16.00 6.17
CA ASP A 84 -5.25 -16.71 4.96
C ASP A 84 -4.45 -16.22 3.74
N SER A 85 -3.34 -15.50 3.98
CA SER A 85 -2.44 -15.13 2.91
C SER A 85 -1.82 -16.39 2.34
N GLY A 86 -2.45 -16.88 1.33
CA GLY A 86 -2.07 -18.10 0.70
C GLY A 86 -0.96 -17.92 -0.30
N GLU A 87 -0.91 -18.85 -1.19
CA GLU A 87 0.05 -18.87 -2.26
C GLU A 87 -0.24 -17.80 -3.31
N ARG A 88 0.79 -17.33 -3.94
CA ARG A 88 0.68 -16.37 -5.03
C ARG A 88 -0.03 -16.94 -6.24
N GLY A 89 -0.85 -16.13 -6.85
CA GLY A 89 -1.48 -16.40 -8.14
C GLY A 89 -2.61 -17.42 -8.08
N ASN A 90 -3.24 -17.67 -9.22
CA ASN A 90 -4.27 -18.69 -9.43
C ASN A 90 -5.47 -18.66 -8.43
N GLY A 91 -5.85 -17.47 -7.97
CA GLY A 91 -6.90 -17.35 -6.98
C GLY A 91 -6.46 -17.66 -5.56
N GLY A 92 -5.18 -17.94 -5.35
CA GLY A 92 -4.57 -17.97 -4.04
C GLY A 92 -4.38 -16.56 -3.49
N ASP A 93 -4.37 -16.44 -2.18
CA ASP A 93 -4.15 -15.15 -1.55
C ASP A 93 -2.70 -14.72 -1.74
N ILE A 94 -2.53 -13.51 -2.25
CA ILE A 94 -1.20 -12.94 -2.40
C ILE A 94 -0.79 -12.34 -1.06
N PRO A 95 0.38 -12.71 -0.55
CA PRO A 95 0.85 -12.16 0.72
C PRO A 95 0.97 -10.65 0.60
N ARG A 96 0.20 -9.92 1.41
CA ARG A 96 0.41 -8.50 1.58
C ARG A 96 1.27 -8.24 2.81
N GLY A 97 1.96 -7.13 2.80
CA GLY A 97 2.70 -6.69 3.97
C GLY A 97 1.80 -5.95 4.97
N PRO A 98 2.37 -5.57 6.11
CA PRO A 98 1.64 -4.81 7.13
C PRO A 98 1.04 -3.50 6.61
N LEU A 99 1.69 -2.86 5.65
CA LEU A 99 1.24 -1.60 5.05
C LEU A 99 0.58 -1.80 3.67
N GLY A 100 0.17 -3.02 3.36
CA GLY A 100 -0.42 -3.36 2.09
C GLY A 100 0.61 -3.94 1.12
N PRO A 101 1.11 -3.16 0.13
CA PRO A 101 1.97 -3.70 -0.92
C PRO A 101 3.41 -4.03 -0.50
N SER A 102 3.80 -3.82 0.75
CA SER A 102 5.19 -3.91 1.19
C SER A 102 5.86 -5.28 1.02
N ARG A 103 5.08 -6.34 0.81
CA ARG A 103 5.60 -7.69 0.53
C ARG A 103 5.21 -8.24 -0.84
N LEU A 104 4.58 -7.40 -1.66
CA LEU A 104 4.25 -7.82 -3.02
C LEU A 104 5.53 -7.87 -3.86
N GLU A 105 5.61 -8.89 -4.68
CA GLU A 105 6.60 -8.96 -5.76
C GLU A 105 5.86 -8.75 -7.08
N LEU A 106 6.12 -7.63 -7.70
CA LEU A 106 5.49 -7.25 -8.95
C LEU A 106 6.42 -7.54 -10.13
N ASP A 107 5.84 -7.85 -11.28
CA ASP A 107 6.60 -8.05 -12.52
C ASP A 107 6.94 -6.71 -13.20
N LYS A 108 6.20 -5.65 -12.86
CA LYS A 108 6.35 -4.33 -13.46
C LYS A 108 6.99 -3.34 -12.50
N PRO A 109 7.73 -2.35 -13.02
CA PRO A 109 8.39 -1.36 -12.18
C PRO A 109 7.40 -0.40 -11.53
N VAL A 110 7.69 -0.03 -10.30
CA VAL A 110 7.02 1.01 -9.54
C VAL A 110 8.05 2.04 -9.10
N ILE A 111 7.74 3.31 -9.33
CA ILE A 111 8.58 4.43 -8.92
C ILE A 111 7.86 5.18 -7.80
N ALA A 112 8.48 5.25 -6.63
CA ALA A 112 7.95 6.06 -5.54
C ALA A 112 8.26 7.55 -5.79
N ALA A 113 7.21 8.36 -5.90
CA ALA A 113 7.31 9.81 -5.93
C ALA A 113 7.19 10.34 -4.49
N VAL A 114 8.31 10.40 -3.81
CA VAL A 114 8.37 10.76 -2.39
C VAL A 114 8.42 12.27 -2.23
N ALA A 115 7.27 12.86 -1.96
CA ALA A 115 7.14 14.28 -1.64
C ALA A 115 6.84 14.42 -0.15
N GLY A 116 7.79 14.95 0.61
CA GLY A 116 7.68 15.10 2.05
C GLY A 116 8.02 13.84 2.84
N PRO A 117 7.63 13.77 4.12
CA PRO A 117 8.02 12.70 5.00
C PRO A 117 7.59 11.31 4.54
N ALA A 118 8.52 10.37 4.62
CA ALA A 118 8.30 8.93 4.47
C ALA A 118 9.03 8.25 5.63
N VAL A 119 8.29 7.92 6.69
CA VAL A 119 8.89 7.49 7.96
C VAL A 119 8.28 6.17 8.44
N ALA A 120 9.01 5.47 9.28
CA ALA A 120 8.62 4.14 9.78
C ALA A 120 8.28 3.20 8.61
N GLY A 121 7.13 2.55 8.65
CA GLY A 121 6.66 1.73 7.53
C GLY A 121 6.48 2.50 6.22
N GLY A 122 6.27 3.82 6.29
CA GLY A 122 6.22 4.68 5.10
C GLY A 122 7.55 4.74 4.36
N MET A 123 8.67 4.69 5.06
CA MET A 123 9.99 4.57 4.43
C MET A 123 10.16 3.19 3.77
N GLU A 124 9.67 2.14 4.41
CA GLU A 124 9.70 0.79 3.82
C GLU A 124 8.89 0.71 2.53
N LEU A 125 7.74 1.37 2.46
CA LEU A 125 6.95 1.46 1.23
C LEU A 125 7.66 2.23 0.11
N ALA A 126 8.48 3.23 0.47
CA ALA A 126 9.21 4.04 -0.51
C ALA A 126 10.39 3.29 -1.13
N LEU A 127 10.92 2.31 -0.46
CA LEU A 127 12.08 1.52 -0.90
C LEU A 127 11.68 0.33 -1.75
#